data_8e612e1e63baae855db4f859bd237ce8
#
_entry.id   8e612e1e63baae855db4f859bd237ce8
#
_cell.length_a   1.000
_cell.length_b   1.000
_cell.length_c   1.000
_cell.angle_alpha   90.00
_cell.angle_beta   90.00
_cell.angle_gamma   90.00
#
_symmetry.space_group_name_H-M   'P 1'
#
loop_
_entity.id
_entity.type
_entity.pdbx_description
1 polymer ?
#
loop_
_entity_poly.entity_id
_entity_poly.type
_entity_poly.pdbx_seq_one_letter_code
_entity_poly.pdbx_strand_id
1 'polypeptide(L)'
;MNSTISEYIKTSRLELGLTQDELAQRAGISVRYLCDIENDHGIPSDWVYESLQQALSNHEQNRTKWGAQLRKTRRAYGVEQEWFALQLGMTTKQLRALETGKTELPYQKRFEIMSAVERFNPENEPLSIMFDYMRIRFKTTDARYVIEKILRLNMKYVISEDGGVYGYSYRFMHGNILVLSSPDEEKGVLLELRGRGCREFECYLRGQKRSWYEFMRDCAAEGCVFKRIDLAINDHAGLLHVPTLYRKRVTGECVTRLRNVEYFASGRENSWETDEDLKMEMGHTLYLGSKDSDVYFCIYEKAQEQKAKFGKSIEDADILNRFELRLTNNAAENSADALMDSEDAAGTAFSIINNYVRFIEPQTDKRRYDCPTDKHWEQFMQGEERKLKLTMKPKPFDLERTENWINTQVAKSIKMLQEIEKMKGRDFVQQLLDGTVLNEKHRKIVAQVTSEMG
;
A
#
# COMPACT_ATOMS: atom_id res chain seq x y z
N MET A 1 -22.34 -29.10 -34.34
CA MET A 1 -22.92 -29.23 -33.01
C MET A 1 -22.12 -28.34 -32.08
N ASN A 2 -22.71 -27.23 -31.64
CA ASN A 2 -22.08 -26.37 -30.64
C ASN A 2 -22.31 -27.05 -29.29
N SER A 3 -21.32 -27.79 -28.78
CA SER A 3 -21.38 -28.22 -27.37
C SER A 3 -21.33 -26.99 -26.48
N THR A 4 -22.21 -26.93 -25.51
CA THR A 4 -22.19 -25.85 -24.51
C THR A 4 -20.93 -25.99 -23.66
N ILE A 5 -20.45 -24.89 -23.05
CA ILE A 5 -19.29 -24.91 -22.12
C ILE A 5 -19.49 -25.99 -21.04
N SER A 6 -20.70 -26.10 -20.52
CA SER A 6 -21.14 -27.08 -19.52
C SER A 6 -20.90 -28.53 -20.00
N GLU A 7 -21.33 -28.82 -21.22
CA GLU A 7 -21.22 -30.16 -21.83
C GLU A 7 -19.72 -30.51 -22.09
N TYR A 8 -18.92 -29.53 -22.52
CA TYR A 8 -17.48 -29.71 -22.70
C TYR A 8 -16.78 -30.06 -21.38
N ILE A 9 -17.02 -29.27 -20.31
CA ILE A 9 -16.40 -29.49 -19.01
C ILE A 9 -16.77 -30.86 -18.44
N LYS A 10 -18.07 -31.20 -18.46
CA LYS A 10 -18.60 -32.46 -17.95
C LYS A 10 -18.05 -33.66 -18.70
N THR A 11 -18.05 -33.62 -20.05
CA THR A 11 -17.56 -34.69 -20.87
C THR A 11 -16.07 -34.91 -20.68
N SER A 12 -15.28 -33.82 -20.71
CA SER A 12 -13.82 -33.93 -20.52
C SER A 12 -13.46 -34.42 -19.10
N ARG A 13 -14.22 -34.06 -18.07
CA ARG A 13 -14.04 -34.61 -16.73
C ARG A 13 -14.27 -36.10 -16.67
N LEU A 14 -15.37 -36.56 -17.28
CA LEU A 14 -15.73 -37.99 -17.31
C LEU A 14 -14.72 -38.83 -18.13
N GLU A 15 -14.25 -38.33 -19.27
CA GLU A 15 -13.21 -38.95 -20.06
C GLU A 15 -11.88 -39.12 -19.31
N LEU A 16 -11.56 -38.17 -18.40
CA LEU A 16 -10.40 -38.25 -17.53
C LEU A 16 -10.62 -39.10 -16.28
N GLY A 17 -11.85 -39.64 -16.08
CA GLY A 17 -12.21 -40.42 -14.90
C GLY A 17 -12.22 -39.65 -13.61
N LEU A 18 -12.37 -38.28 -13.65
CA LEU A 18 -12.36 -37.44 -12.48
C LEU A 18 -13.74 -37.33 -11.86
N THR A 19 -13.81 -37.33 -10.53
CA THR A 19 -15.00 -36.92 -9.78
C THR A 19 -15.17 -35.40 -9.83
N GLN A 20 -16.37 -34.90 -9.50
CA GLN A 20 -16.60 -33.45 -9.38
C GLN A 20 -15.73 -32.82 -8.28
N ASP A 21 -15.54 -33.53 -7.16
CA ASP A 21 -14.65 -33.10 -6.07
C ASP A 21 -13.21 -32.92 -6.56
N GLU A 22 -12.68 -33.91 -7.27
CA GLU A 22 -11.30 -33.83 -7.78
C GLU A 22 -11.12 -32.71 -8.79
N LEU A 23 -12.07 -32.49 -9.71
CA LEU A 23 -11.96 -31.40 -10.67
C LEU A 23 -12.13 -30.03 -9.98
N ALA A 24 -13.08 -29.90 -9.05
CA ALA A 24 -13.28 -28.67 -8.32
C ALA A 24 -12.07 -28.29 -7.47
N GLN A 25 -11.48 -29.27 -6.77
CA GLN A 25 -10.24 -29.08 -6.02
C GLN A 25 -9.06 -28.66 -6.92
N ARG A 26 -8.93 -29.27 -8.08
CA ARG A 26 -7.89 -28.95 -9.06
C ARG A 26 -8.05 -27.56 -9.66
N ALA A 27 -9.28 -27.15 -9.92
CA ALA A 27 -9.60 -25.83 -10.46
C ALA A 27 -9.63 -24.72 -9.39
N GLY A 28 -9.60 -25.08 -8.09
CA GLY A 28 -9.66 -24.12 -6.99
C GLY A 28 -11.04 -23.50 -6.81
N ILE A 29 -12.11 -24.23 -7.14
CA ILE A 29 -13.50 -23.78 -7.01
C ILE A 29 -14.29 -24.74 -6.09
N SER A 30 -15.44 -24.28 -5.61
CA SER A 30 -16.31 -25.16 -4.82
C SER A 30 -16.97 -26.22 -5.70
N VAL A 31 -17.21 -27.43 -5.16
CA VAL A 31 -17.91 -28.52 -5.83
C VAL A 31 -19.30 -28.08 -6.28
N ARG A 32 -20.00 -27.32 -5.43
CA ARG A 32 -21.32 -26.77 -5.74
C ARG A 32 -21.28 -25.88 -6.98
N TYR A 33 -20.28 -25.00 -7.07
CA TYR A 33 -20.14 -24.11 -8.22
C TYR A 33 -19.81 -24.89 -9.51
N LEU A 34 -18.94 -25.91 -9.44
CA LEU A 34 -18.69 -26.80 -10.56
C LEU A 34 -19.99 -27.53 -10.99
N CYS A 35 -20.77 -28.03 -10.02
CA CYS A 35 -22.07 -28.69 -10.28
C CYS A 35 -23.04 -27.75 -11.00
N ASP A 36 -23.12 -26.49 -10.57
CA ASP A 36 -23.95 -25.47 -11.22
C ASP A 36 -23.49 -25.21 -12.67
N ILE A 37 -22.17 -25.15 -12.92
CA ILE A 37 -21.59 -25.01 -14.27
C ILE A 37 -21.94 -26.24 -15.13
N GLU A 38 -21.71 -27.46 -14.66
CA GLU A 38 -21.95 -28.69 -15.41
C GLU A 38 -23.45 -28.95 -15.71
N ASN A 39 -24.33 -28.34 -14.96
CA ASN A 39 -25.81 -28.43 -15.14
C ASN A 39 -26.40 -27.18 -15.83
N ASP A 40 -25.56 -26.31 -16.39
CA ASP A 40 -25.96 -25.11 -17.13
C ASP A 40 -26.75 -24.09 -16.29
N HIS A 41 -26.56 -24.13 -14.96
CA HIS A 41 -27.13 -23.18 -14.03
C HIS A 41 -26.27 -21.93 -13.79
N GLY A 42 -25.10 -21.86 -14.38
CA GLY A 42 -24.19 -20.74 -14.28
C GLY A 42 -23.17 -20.72 -15.43
N ILE A 43 -22.84 -19.51 -15.90
CA ILE A 43 -21.75 -19.29 -16.86
C ILE A 43 -20.49 -19.01 -16.04
N PRO A 44 -19.42 -19.81 -16.21
CA PRO A 44 -18.16 -19.53 -15.53
C PRO A 44 -17.56 -18.21 -16.04
N SER A 45 -16.97 -17.43 -15.14
CA SER A 45 -16.12 -16.31 -15.56
C SER A 45 -14.93 -16.82 -16.38
N ASP A 46 -14.33 -15.92 -17.19
CA ASP A 46 -13.17 -16.28 -18.04
C ASP A 46 -12.08 -16.95 -17.21
N TRP A 47 -11.79 -16.44 -16.03
CA TRP A 47 -10.83 -17.00 -15.08
C TRP A 47 -11.20 -18.43 -14.63
N VAL A 48 -12.46 -18.70 -14.29
CA VAL A 48 -12.92 -20.03 -13.87
C VAL A 48 -12.88 -20.99 -15.05
N TYR A 49 -13.24 -20.53 -16.23
CA TYR A 49 -13.16 -21.35 -17.44
C TYR A 49 -11.71 -21.75 -17.78
N GLU A 50 -10.77 -20.83 -17.71
CA GLU A 50 -9.35 -21.12 -17.89
C GLU A 50 -8.82 -22.10 -16.84
N SER A 51 -9.21 -21.92 -15.56
CA SER A 51 -8.87 -22.82 -14.46
C SER A 51 -9.37 -24.26 -14.72
N LEU A 52 -10.60 -24.40 -15.19
CA LEU A 52 -11.19 -25.71 -15.54
C LEU A 52 -10.50 -26.33 -16.75
N GLN A 53 -10.24 -25.57 -17.81
CA GLN A 53 -9.50 -26.06 -18.97
C GLN A 53 -8.10 -26.58 -18.57
N GLN A 54 -7.42 -25.88 -17.70
CA GLN A 54 -6.10 -26.28 -17.23
C GLN A 54 -6.16 -27.51 -16.32
N ALA A 55 -7.19 -27.60 -15.47
CA ALA A 55 -7.43 -28.78 -14.63
C ALA A 55 -7.77 -30.04 -15.44
N LEU A 56 -8.38 -29.89 -16.61
CA LEU A 56 -8.74 -30.96 -17.57
C LEU A 56 -7.61 -31.32 -18.51
N SER A 57 -6.58 -30.48 -18.65
CA SER A 57 -5.43 -30.79 -19.51
C SER A 57 -4.50 -31.83 -18.87
N ASN A 58 -3.68 -32.51 -19.71
CA ASN A 58 -2.85 -33.66 -19.30
C ASN A 58 -1.88 -33.29 -18.15
N HIS A 59 -2.20 -33.78 -16.99
CA HIS A 59 -1.86 -33.28 -15.66
C HIS A 59 -0.37 -33.34 -15.31
N GLU A 60 0.28 -34.47 -15.65
CA GLU A 60 1.64 -34.73 -15.18
C GLU A 60 2.68 -33.91 -15.94
N GLN A 61 2.48 -33.72 -17.24
CA GLN A 61 3.36 -32.86 -18.05
C GLN A 61 3.22 -31.37 -17.69
N ASN A 62 2.01 -30.92 -17.43
CA ASN A 62 1.77 -29.49 -17.08
C ASN A 62 2.31 -29.13 -15.71
N ARG A 63 2.19 -30.03 -14.74
CA ARG A 63 2.75 -29.86 -13.39
C ARG A 63 4.27 -29.74 -13.43
N THR A 64 4.93 -30.62 -14.15
CA THR A 64 6.39 -30.64 -14.30
C THR A 64 6.87 -29.42 -15.07
N LYS A 65 6.19 -29.05 -16.16
CA LYS A 65 6.51 -27.84 -16.94
C LYS A 65 6.36 -26.58 -16.13
N TRP A 66 5.25 -26.44 -15.38
CA TRP A 66 5.03 -25.28 -14.52
C TRP A 66 6.10 -25.16 -13.42
N GLY A 67 6.38 -26.24 -12.71
CA GLY A 67 7.41 -26.25 -11.67
C GLY A 67 8.81 -25.92 -12.23
N ALA A 68 9.14 -26.45 -13.41
CA ALA A 68 10.39 -26.12 -14.10
C ALA A 68 10.44 -24.62 -14.50
N GLN A 69 9.32 -24.07 -14.98
CA GLN A 69 9.20 -22.65 -15.30
C GLN A 69 9.38 -21.78 -14.06
N LEU A 70 8.68 -22.08 -12.95
CA LEU A 70 8.84 -21.37 -11.68
C LEU A 70 10.32 -21.36 -11.24
N ARG A 71 10.97 -22.52 -11.25
CA ARG A 71 12.40 -22.64 -10.90
C ARG A 71 13.29 -21.82 -11.82
N LYS A 72 13.02 -21.84 -13.15
CA LYS A 72 13.77 -21.07 -14.14
C LYS A 72 13.63 -19.58 -13.90
N THR A 73 12.41 -19.07 -13.72
CA THR A 73 12.11 -17.66 -13.47
C THR A 73 12.75 -17.20 -12.17
N ARG A 74 12.52 -17.93 -11.06
CA ARG A 74 13.13 -17.60 -9.78
C ARG A 74 14.66 -17.48 -9.85
N ARG A 75 15.31 -18.41 -10.55
CA ARG A 75 16.79 -18.37 -10.74
C ARG A 75 17.24 -17.25 -11.64
N ALA A 76 16.50 -16.97 -12.71
CA ALA A 76 16.80 -15.86 -13.61
C ALA A 76 16.74 -14.49 -12.87
N TYR A 77 15.82 -14.37 -11.90
CA TYR A 77 15.69 -13.17 -11.06
C TYR A 77 16.62 -13.18 -9.83
N GLY A 78 17.50 -14.18 -9.70
CA GLY A 78 18.46 -14.26 -8.59
C GLY A 78 17.86 -14.53 -7.21
N VAL A 79 16.60 -15.00 -7.14
CA VAL A 79 15.91 -15.22 -5.87
C VAL A 79 16.31 -16.57 -5.27
N GLU A 80 16.82 -16.55 -4.04
CA GLU A 80 17.19 -17.76 -3.29
C GLU A 80 15.96 -18.60 -2.94
N GLN A 81 16.07 -19.95 -3.03
CA GLN A 81 14.96 -20.87 -2.78
C GLN A 81 14.42 -20.77 -1.35
N GLU A 82 15.30 -20.61 -0.35
CA GLU A 82 14.90 -20.48 1.04
C GLU A 82 14.13 -19.18 1.30
N TRP A 83 14.63 -18.09 0.73
CA TRP A 83 13.97 -16.80 0.86
C TRP A 83 12.60 -16.78 0.17
N PHE A 84 12.51 -17.32 -1.05
CA PHE A 84 11.23 -17.37 -1.75
C PHE A 84 10.21 -18.26 -1.03
N ALA A 85 10.65 -19.40 -0.50
CA ALA A 85 9.80 -20.25 0.33
C ALA A 85 9.27 -19.50 1.57
N LEU A 86 10.13 -18.75 2.24
CA LEU A 86 9.77 -17.92 3.39
C LEU A 86 8.70 -16.88 3.03
N GLN A 87 8.87 -16.18 1.90
CA GLN A 87 7.90 -15.18 1.40
C GLN A 87 6.52 -15.81 1.10
N LEU A 88 6.50 -17.05 0.65
CA LEU A 88 5.28 -17.80 0.37
C LEU A 88 4.67 -18.47 1.62
N GLY A 89 5.29 -18.30 2.78
CA GLY A 89 4.85 -18.98 4.02
C GLY A 89 4.98 -20.50 3.98
N MET A 90 5.93 -21.05 3.20
CA MET A 90 6.16 -22.48 3.05
C MET A 90 7.60 -22.86 3.39
N THR A 91 7.82 -24.16 3.58
CA THR A 91 9.19 -24.69 3.79
C THR A 91 9.93 -24.80 2.45
N THR A 92 11.26 -24.73 2.49
CA THR A 92 12.11 -24.97 1.31
C THR A 92 11.85 -26.35 0.67
N LYS A 93 11.50 -27.36 1.49
CA LYS A 93 11.13 -28.70 1.02
C LYS A 93 9.85 -28.68 0.19
N GLN A 94 8.83 -27.94 0.63
CA GLN A 94 7.58 -27.76 -0.10
C GLN A 94 7.81 -27.03 -1.42
N LEU A 95 8.54 -25.91 -1.41
CA LEU A 95 8.88 -25.19 -2.65
C LEU A 95 9.67 -26.06 -3.63
N ARG A 96 10.64 -26.84 -3.13
CA ARG A 96 11.39 -27.80 -3.97
C ARG A 96 10.48 -28.86 -4.59
N ALA A 97 9.49 -29.35 -3.84
CA ALA A 97 8.52 -30.31 -4.36
C ALA A 97 7.66 -29.71 -5.49
N LEU A 98 7.27 -28.45 -5.35
CA LEU A 98 6.58 -27.69 -6.41
C LEU A 98 7.45 -27.49 -7.64
N GLU A 99 8.68 -27.01 -7.49
CA GLU A 99 9.62 -26.76 -8.57
C GLU A 99 10.03 -28.04 -9.34
N THR A 100 9.91 -29.20 -8.70
CA THR A 100 10.19 -30.51 -9.33
C THR A 100 8.93 -31.20 -9.81
N GLY A 101 7.75 -30.61 -9.67
CA GLY A 101 6.48 -31.18 -10.08
C GLY A 101 6.04 -32.39 -9.25
N LYS A 102 6.58 -32.57 -8.03
CA LYS A 102 6.16 -33.65 -7.11
C LYS A 102 4.85 -33.36 -6.38
N THR A 103 4.54 -32.10 -6.22
CA THR A 103 3.31 -31.63 -5.56
C THR A 103 2.48 -30.86 -6.56
N GLU A 104 1.17 -31.06 -6.49
CA GLU A 104 0.20 -30.34 -7.28
C GLU A 104 -0.41 -29.21 -6.51
N LEU A 105 -0.75 -28.12 -7.20
CA LEU A 105 -1.49 -27.00 -6.67
C LEU A 105 -2.65 -26.62 -7.60
N PRO A 106 -3.77 -26.12 -7.05
CA PRO A 106 -4.81 -25.50 -7.85
C PRO A 106 -4.25 -24.39 -8.75
N TYR A 107 -4.90 -24.16 -9.89
CA TYR A 107 -4.46 -23.14 -10.85
C TYR A 107 -4.28 -21.76 -10.21
N GLN A 108 -5.24 -21.34 -9.39
CA GLN A 108 -5.16 -20.07 -8.67
C GLN A 108 -3.89 -19.96 -7.84
N LYS A 109 -3.54 -20.98 -7.07
CA LYS A 109 -2.30 -20.99 -6.27
C LYS A 109 -1.04 -20.94 -7.12
N ARG A 110 -1.06 -21.60 -8.30
CA ARG A 110 0.06 -21.48 -9.25
C ARG A 110 0.21 -20.08 -9.78
N PHE A 111 -0.91 -19.42 -10.11
CA PHE A 111 -0.91 -18.04 -10.58
C PHE A 111 -0.39 -17.10 -9.47
N GLU A 112 -0.85 -17.22 -8.24
CA GLU A 112 -0.38 -16.45 -7.09
C GLU A 112 1.14 -16.58 -6.89
N ILE A 113 1.68 -17.82 -6.97
CA ILE A 113 3.12 -18.08 -6.83
C ILE A 113 3.92 -17.48 -7.99
N MET A 114 3.42 -17.62 -9.24
CA MET A 114 4.07 -17.00 -10.40
C MET A 114 4.03 -15.48 -10.31
N SER A 115 2.93 -14.89 -9.90
CA SER A 115 2.83 -13.45 -9.66
C SER A 115 3.79 -12.99 -8.55
N ALA A 116 3.96 -13.82 -7.51
CA ALA A 116 4.91 -13.53 -6.44
C ALA A 116 6.37 -13.53 -6.93
N VAL A 117 6.77 -14.48 -7.82
CA VAL A 117 8.12 -14.47 -8.35
C VAL A 117 8.36 -13.34 -9.35
N GLU A 118 7.34 -12.93 -10.10
CA GLU A 118 7.44 -11.80 -11.05
C GLU A 118 7.68 -10.46 -10.36
N ARG A 119 7.36 -10.32 -9.08
CA ARG A 119 7.70 -9.14 -8.29
C ARG A 119 9.21 -8.89 -8.18
N PHE A 120 10.01 -9.95 -8.31
CA PHE A 120 11.48 -9.89 -8.30
C PHE A 120 12.09 -9.69 -9.69
N ASN A 121 11.28 -9.46 -10.72
CA ASN A 121 11.78 -9.17 -12.05
C ASN A 121 12.72 -7.95 -12.00
N PRO A 122 13.98 -8.07 -12.46
CA PRO A 122 14.95 -6.96 -12.42
C PRO A 122 14.53 -5.72 -13.22
N GLU A 123 13.56 -5.85 -14.13
CA GLU A 123 13.00 -4.72 -14.89
C GLU A 123 12.00 -3.89 -14.06
N ASN A 124 11.47 -4.46 -12.97
CA ASN A 124 10.58 -3.75 -12.06
C ASN A 124 11.38 -2.90 -11.07
N GLU A 125 10.82 -1.77 -10.67
CA GLU A 125 11.35 -0.99 -9.55
C GLU A 125 10.90 -1.65 -8.23
N PRO A 126 11.80 -2.36 -7.50
CA PRO A 126 11.41 -3.12 -6.32
C PRO A 126 11.01 -2.24 -5.14
N LEU A 127 11.48 -1.00 -5.14
CA LEU A 127 11.23 -0.02 -4.07
C LEU A 127 10.73 1.30 -4.64
N SER A 128 10.00 2.05 -3.83
CA SER A 128 9.70 3.46 -4.09
C SER A 128 9.73 4.26 -2.79
N ILE A 129 10.01 5.56 -2.87
CA ILE A 129 10.04 6.43 -1.69
C ILE A 129 9.07 7.60 -1.83
N MET A 130 8.48 8.02 -0.72
CA MET A 130 7.54 9.14 -0.66
C MET A 130 7.57 9.86 0.68
N PHE A 131 7.13 11.11 0.70
CA PHE A 131 6.79 11.78 1.96
C PHE A 131 5.46 11.21 2.48
N ASP A 132 5.43 10.74 3.72
CA ASP A 132 4.21 10.19 4.34
C ASP A 132 3.67 11.08 5.46
N TYR A 133 4.51 11.95 6.00
CA TYR A 133 4.10 12.95 6.99
C TYR A 133 5.00 14.18 6.90
N MET A 134 4.41 15.36 7.08
CA MET A 134 5.16 16.61 7.26
C MET A 134 4.43 17.53 8.23
N ARG A 135 5.18 18.06 9.22
CA ARG A 135 4.68 19.05 10.17
C ARG A 135 5.67 20.20 10.23
N ILE A 136 5.18 21.39 9.90
CA ILE A 136 5.99 22.61 9.79
C ILE A 136 5.35 23.70 10.65
N ARG A 137 6.15 24.34 11.50
CA ARG A 137 5.74 25.50 12.28
C ARG A 137 6.31 26.77 11.68
N PHE A 138 5.46 27.74 11.41
CA PHE A 138 5.79 29.09 10.99
C PHE A 138 5.71 30.05 12.19
N LYS A 139 6.60 31.03 12.23
CA LYS A 139 6.61 32.03 13.32
C LYS A 139 5.45 33.02 13.23
N THR A 140 4.91 33.23 12.04
CA THR A 140 3.74 34.11 11.86
C THR A 140 2.50 33.55 12.52
N THR A 141 1.60 34.42 12.98
CA THR A 141 0.25 34.06 13.47
C THR A 141 -0.80 34.11 12.35
N ASP A 142 -0.44 34.62 11.17
CA ASP A 142 -1.32 34.76 10.02
C ASP A 142 -1.45 33.45 9.24
N ALA A 143 -2.47 32.66 9.56
CA ALA A 143 -2.78 31.43 8.84
C ALA A 143 -3.14 31.67 7.37
N ARG A 144 -3.77 32.80 7.05
CA ARG A 144 -4.14 33.15 5.69
C ARG A 144 -2.91 33.33 4.82
N TYR A 145 -1.90 34.01 5.34
CA TYR A 145 -0.62 34.18 4.66
C TYR A 145 0.01 32.83 4.33
N VAL A 146 0.06 31.91 5.29
CA VAL A 146 0.62 30.55 5.07
C VAL A 146 -0.19 29.83 3.99
N ILE A 147 -1.52 29.86 4.04
CA ILE A 147 -2.38 29.17 3.10
C ILE A 147 -2.26 29.77 1.68
N GLU A 148 -2.38 31.10 1.53
CA GLU A 148 -2.42 31.73 0.22
C GLU A 148 -1.03 31.92 -0.41
N LYS A 149 0.01 32.19 0.38
CA LYS A 149 1.35 32.51 -0.16
C LYS A 149 2.29 31.32 -0.16
N ILE A 150 2.29 30.49 0.89
CA ILE A 150 3.22 29.38 1.00
C ILE A 150 2.63 28.11 0.40
N LEU A 151 1.40 27.75 0.75
CA LEU A 151 0.72 26.59 0.18
C LEU A 151 0.15 26.90 -1.20
N ARG A 152 -0.06 28.18 -1.54
CA ARG A 152 -0.68 28.68 -2.78
C ARG A 152 -2.07 28.08 -2.99
N LEU A 153 -2.85 27.99 -1.92
CA LEU A 153 -4.22 27.52 -1.90
C LEU A 153 -5.18 28.70 -1.77
N ASN A 154 -6.35 28.61 -2.40
CA ASN A 154 -7.34 29.68 -2.34
C ASN A 154 -8.19 29.54 -1.08
N MET A 155 -8.21 30.59 -0.23
CA MET A 155 -8.99 30.63 1.01
C MET A 155 -10.49 30.39 0.80
N LYS A 156 -11.05 30.68 -0.38
CA LYS A 156 -12.46 30.43 -0.68
C LYS A 156 -12.87 28.95 -0.45
N TYR A 157 -11.92 28.03 -0.63
CA TYR A 157 -12.15 26.58 -0.51
C TYR A 157 -11.68 25.99 0.82
N VAL A 158 -11.21 26.84 1.72
CA VAL A 158 -10.74 26.43 3.05
C VAL A 158 -11.89 26.51 4.04
N ILE A 159 -12.06 25.45 4.83
CA ILE A 159 -13.03 25.42 5.92
C ILE A 159 -12.30 25.87 7.18
N SER A 160 -12.80 26.92 7.84
CA SER A 160 -12.28 27.37 9.11
C SER A 160 -13.23 26.98 10.24
N GLU A 161 -12.68 26.51 11.35
CA GLU A 161 -13.42 26.14 12.54
C GLU A 161 -12.69 26.61 13.80
N ASP A 162 -13.48 26.98 14.81
CA ASP A 162 -12.98 27.22 16.14
C ASP A 162 -12.60 25.89 16.81
N GLY A 163 -11.58 25.95 17.66
CA GLY A 163 -11.06 24.78 18.34
C GLY A 163 -10.04 24.02 17.47
N GLY A 164 -8.84 23.96 17.97
CA GLY A 164 -7.72 23.25 17.37
C GLY A 164 -7.29 22.04 18.20
N VAL A 165 -6.29 21.35 17.70
CA VAL A 165 -5.53 20.30 18.41
C VAL A 165 -4.19 20.88 18.86
N TYR A 166 -3.49 20.20 19.73
CA TYR A 166 -2.18 20.64 20.27
C TYR A 166 -2.20 22.01 20.97
N GLY A 167 -3.38 22.44 21.45
CA GLY A 167 -3.58 23.74 22.10
C GLY A 167 -3.58 24.93 21.15
N TYR A 168 -3.80 24.74 19.86
CA TYR A 168 -4.11 25.79 18.89
C TYR A 168 -5.57 26.19 18.99
N SER A 169 -5.89 27.46 18.70
CA SER A 169 -7.24 28.00 18.85
C SER A 169 -8.12 27.81 17.63
N TYR A 170 -7.52 27.82 16.44
CA TYR A 170 -8.24 27.77 15.17
C TYR A 170 -7.67 26.68 14.28
N ARG A 171 -8.52 26.06 13.47
CA ARG A 171 -8.14 25.10 12.44
C ARG A 171 -8.71 25.50 11.08
N PHE A 172 -7.88 25.36 10.08
CA PHE A 172 -8.20 25.58 8.67
C PHE A 172 -7.93 24.28 7.93
N MET A 173 -8.94 23.80 7.22
CA MET A 173 -8.86 22.52 6.53
C MET A 173 -9.13 22.70 5.05
N HIS A 174 -8.25 22.13 4.25
CA HIS A 174 -8.44 21.97 2.82
C HIS A 174 -8.22 20.51 2.46
N GLY A 175 -9.30 19.73 2.36
CA GLY A 175 -9.17 18.29 2.32
C GLY A 175 -8.56 17.71 3.61
N ASN A 176 -7.47 16.98 3.46
CA ASN A 176 -6.67 16.46 4.56
C ASN A 176 -5.43 17.32 4.86
N ILE A 177 -5.32 18.49 4.24
CA ILE A 177 -4.32 19.51 4.56
C ILE A 177 -4.84 20.30 5.75
N LEU A 178 -4.13 20.27 6.87
CA LEU A 178 -4.52 20.93 8.12
C LEU A 178 -3.56 22.07 8.42
N VAL A 179 -4.11 23.26 8.62
CA VAL A 179 -3.37 24.42 9.12
C VAL A 179 -4.01 24.85 10.44
N LEU A 180 -3.20 24.97 11.47
CA LEU A 180 -3.60 25.38 12.81
C LEU A 180 -3.02 26.75 13.10
N SER A 181 -3.77 27.63 13.73
CA SER A 181 -3.25 28.91 14.21
C SER A 181 -3.62 29.20 15.65
N SER A 182 -2.82 30.03 16.27
CA SER A 182 -3.03 30.55 17.63
C SER A 182 -2.72 32.04 17.62
N PRO A 183 -3.42 32.83 18.43
CA PRO A 183 -3.03 34.23 18.69
C PRO A 183 -1.70 34.32 19.45
N ASP A 184 -1.23 33.22 20.01
CA ASP A 184 0.06 33.10 20.70
C ASP A 184 1.20 33.08 19.71
N GLU A 185 2.04 34.10 19.68
CA GLU A 185 3.19 34.23 18.78
C GLU A 185 4.24 33.12 18.98
N GLU A 186 4.35 32.58 20.20
CA GLU A 186 5.28 31.45 20.43
C GLU A 186 4.83 30.18 19.71
N LYS A 187 3.52 29.99 19.53
CA LYS A 187 2.97 28.87 18.75
C LYS A 187 2.97 29.11 17.25
N GLY A 188 2.59 30.32 16.83
CA GLY A 188 2.49 30.71 15.43
C GLY A 188 1.46 29.88 14.65
N VAL A 189 1.79 29.53 13.41
CA VAL A 189 0.98 28.69 12.51
C VAL A 189 1.63 27.34 12.35
N LEU A 190 0.84 26.26 12.44
CA LEU A 190 1.30 24.88 12.23
C LEU A 190 0.61 24.26 11.03
N LEU A 191 1.38 23.89 10.02
CA LEU A 191 0.95 23.04 8.91
C LEU A 191 1.14 21.58 9.28
N GLU A 192 0.14 20.75 9.02
CA GLU A 192 0.23 19.30 9.17
C GLU A 192 -0.34 18.58 7.96
N LEU A 193 0.50 17.77 7.32
CA LEU A 193 0.17 16.88 6.22
C LEU A 193 0.38 15.44 6.69
N ARG A 194 -0.69 14.66 6.80
CA ARG A 194 -0.63 13.25 7.24
C ARG A 194 -1.00 12.36 6.07
N GLY A 195 -0.22 11.38 5.70
CA GLY A 195 -0.51 10.37 4.71
C GLY A 195 -1.35 10.87 3.52
N ARG A 196 -2.68 10.87 3.68
CA ARG A 196 -3.59 11.44 2.68
C ARG A 196 -3.35 12.92 2.41
N GLY A 197 -3.06 13.71 3.41
CA GLY A 197 -2.74 15.13 3.26
C GLY A 197 -1.52 15.34 2.38
N CYS A 198 -0.48 14.51 2.51
CA CYS A 198 0.66 14.53 1.60
C CYS A 198 0.22 14.20 0.16
N ARG A 199 -0.61 13.15 -0.01
CA ARG A 199 -1.11 12.75 -1.36
C ARG A 199 -1.97 13.83 -2.02
N GLU A 200 -2.81 14.51 -1.25
CA GLU A 200 -3.61 15.63 -1.75
C GLU A 200 -2.74 16.84 -2.07
N PHE A 201 -1.77 17.15 -1.20
CA PHE A 201 -0.86 18.27 -1.44
C PHE A 201 0.02 18.06 -2.70
N GLU A 202 0.37 16.82 -3.03
CA GLU A 202 1.06 16.49 -4.28
C GLU A 202 0.27 16.84 -5.54
N CYS A 203 -1.08 16.81 -5.49
CA CYS A 203 -1.91 17.30 -6.58
C CYS A 203 -1.67 18.79 -6.82
N TYR A 204 -1.65 19.58 -5.74
CA TYR A 204 -1.38 21.01 -5.80
C TYR A 204 0.04 21.31 -6.24
N LEU A 205 1.03 20.61 -5.70
CA LEU A 205 2.42 20.74 -6.13
C LEU A 205 2.58 20.49 -7.64
N ARG A 206 1.91 19.43 -8.15
CA ARG A 206 1.91 19.14 -9.60
C ARG A 206 1.26 20.26 -10.39
N GLY A 207 0.08 20.75 -10.00
CA GLY A 207 -0.61 21.86 -10.67
C GLY A 207 0.21 23.15 -10.65
N GLN A 208 0.93 23.39 -9.55
CA GLN A 208 1.83 24.53 -9.36
C GLN A 208 3.19 24.35 -10.06
N LYS A 209 3.46 23.19 -10.68
CA LYS A 209 4.76 22.79 -11.24
C LYS A 209 5.90 22.95 -10.23
N ARG A 210 5.66 22.58 -9.00
CA ARG A 210 6.55 22.73 -7.84
C ARG A 210 6.85 21.37 -7.24
N SER A 211 8.12 21.11 -6.95
CA SER A 211 8.56 19.91 -6.23
C SER A 211 8.36 20.05 -4.71
N TRP A 212 8.46 18.93 -3.99
CA TRP A 212 8.54 18.94 -2.52
C TRP A 212 9.73 19.76 -2.02
N TYR A 213 10.86 19.70 -2.70
CA TYR A 213 12.08 20.40 -2.31
C TYR A 213 11.94 21.92 -2.45
N GLU A 214 11.32 22.38 -3.55
CA GLU A 214 11.01 23.81 -3.75
C GLU A 214 10.00 24.29 -2.69
N PHE A 215 8.98 23.48 -2.38
CA PHE A 215 8.06 23.80 -1.30
C PHE A 215 8.77 23.93 0.06
N MET A 216 9.68 23.01 0.37
CA MET A 216 10.46 23.05 1.62
C MET A 216 11.36 24.29 1.67
N ARG A 217 11.99 24.69 0.56
CA ARG A 217 12.78 25.93 0.48
C ARG A 217 11.92 27.18 0.67
N ASP A 218 10.71 27.22 0.06
CA ASP A 218 9.78 28.31 0.28
C ASP A 218 9.42 28.43 1.78
N CYS A 219 9.18 27.30 2.44
CA CYS A 219 8.93 27.27 3.89
C CYS A 219 10.17 27.74 4.69
N ALA A 220 11.36 27.28 4.35
CA ALA A 220 12.59 27.64 5.03
C ALA A 220 12.91 29.13 4.88
N ALA A 221 12.62 29.73 3.71
CA ALA A 221 12.78 31.17 3.47
C ALA A 221 11.92 32.02 4.40
N GLU A 222 10.78 31.49 4.88
CA GLU A 222 9.91 32.13 5.89
C GLU A 222 10.39 31.88 7.33
N GLY A 223 11.55 31.29 7.53
CA GLY A 223 12.09 30.99 8.85
C GLY A 223 11.27 29.97 9.64
N CYS A 224 10.69 28.99 8.95
CA CYS A 224 9.93 27.92 9.56
C CYS A 224 10.81 26.95 10.37
N VAL A 225 10.15 26.08 11.13
CA VAL A 225 10.78 24.97 11.85
C VAL A 225 10.10 23.67 11.41
N PHE A 226 10.88 22.74 10.88
CA PHE A 226 10.39 21.40 10.53
C PHE A 226 10.27 20.53 11.79
N LYS A 227 9.04 20.35 12.28
CA LYS A 227 8.77 19.62 13.52
C LYS A 227 8.72 18.12 13.35
N ARG A 228 8.36 17.64 12.15
CA ARG A 228 8.34 16.21 11.81
C ARG A 228 8.35 16.01 10.30
N ILE A 229 9.15 15.05 9.87
CA ILE A 229 9.17 14.52 8.50
C ILE A 229 9.16 13.00 8.60
N ASP A 230 8.19 12.35 7.92
CA ASP A 230 8.23 10.90 7.75
C ASP A 230 8.49 10.60 6.27
N LEU A 231 9.54 9.85 6.01
CA LEU A 231 9.84 9.27 4.71
C LEU A 231 9.41 7.81 4.72
N ALA A 232 8.68 7.39 3.71
CA ALA A 232 8.22 6.02 3.57
C ALA A 232 8.84 5.35 2.35
N ILE A 233 9.58 4.27 2.58
CA ILE A 233 10.09 3.38 1.53
C ILE A 233 9.08 2.24 1.39
N ASN A 234 8.46 2.12 0.22
CA ASN A 234 7.56 1.03 -0.12
C ASN A 234 8.36 -0.10 -0.75
N ASP A 235 8.16 -1.29 -0.25
CA ASP A 235 8.72 -2.52 -0.78
C ASP A 235 7.64 -3.26 -1.59
N HIS A 236 7.80 -3.24 -2.90
CA HIS A 236 6.89 -3.87 -3.86
C HIS A 236 7.27 -5.33 -4.13
N ALA A 237 8.54 -5.69 -3.90
CA ALA A 237 9.09 -7.02 -4.20
C ALA A 237 9.07 -7.98 -3.00
N GLY A 238 8.86 -7.49 -1.77
CA GLY A 238 8.95 -8.31 -0.56
C GLY A 238 10.40 -8.53 -0.11
N LEU A 239 11.27 -7.53 -0.28
CA LEU A 239 12.66 -7.58 0.19
C LEU A 239 12.74 -7.60 1.73
N LEU A 240 11.74 -7.02 2.40
CA LEU A 240 11.60 -7.04 3.84
C LEU A 240 10.70 -8.21 4.27
N HIS A 241 11.14 -8.95 5.29
CA HIS A 241 10.30 -9.91 5.98
C HIS A 241 10.26 -9.56 7.47
N VAL A 242 9.20 -8.89 7.88
CA VAL A 242 9.08 -8.25 9.20
C VAL A 242 9.32 -9.21 10.37
N PRO A 243 8.77 -10.45 10.39
CA PRO A 243 9.06 -11.43 11.43
C PRO A 243 10.54 -11.81 11.52
N THR A 244 11.22 -11.95 10.36
CA THR A 244 12.66 -12.26 10.33
C THR A 244 13.50 -11.11 10.87
N LEU A 245 13.16 -9.86 10.53
CA LEU A 245 13.85 -8.68 11.06
C LEU A 245 13.70 -8.58 12.58
N TYR A 246 12.50 -8.85 13.12
CA TYR A 246 12.29 -8.91 14.56
C TYR A 246 13.15 -10.00 15.20
N ARG A 247 13.11 -11.24 14.69
CA ARG A 247 13.94 -12.35 15.18
C ARG A 247 15.42 -11.95 15.20
N LYS A 248 15.94 -11.46 14.07
CA LYS A 248 17.34 -11.00 13.95
C LYS A 248 17.67 -9.90 14.97
N ARG A 249 16.74 -9.00 15.24
CA ARG A 249 16.93 -7.94 16.23
C ARG A 249 17.08 -8.49 17.64
N VAL A 250 16.27 -9.46 18.04
CA VAL A 250 16.29 -10.03 19.40
C VAL A 250 17.39 -11.08 19.60
N THR A 251 17.79 -11.79 18.55
CA THR A 251 18.92 -12.77 18.61
C THR A 251 20.29 -12.09 18.49
N GLY A 252 20.33 -10.77 18.31
CA GLY A 252 21.58 -10.04 18.25
C GLY A 252 22.23 -9.98 16.86
N GLU A 253 21.52 -10.40 15.80
CA GLU A 253 21.94 -10.32 14.41
C GLU A 253 21.64 -8.93 13.79
N CYS A 254 21.72 -7.90 14.63
CA CYS A 254 21.46 -6.52 14.26
C CYS A 254 22.41 -5.58 14.99
N VAL A 255 23.13 -4.77 14.26
CA VAL A 255 23.91 -3.64 14.77
C VAL A 255 23.03 -2.40 14.75
N THR A 256 22.77 -1.81 15.92
CA THR A 256 21.87 -0.65 16.00
C THR A 256 22.18 0.26 17.18
N ARG A 257 21.92 1.55 17.00
CA ARG A 257 21.93 2.56 18.06
C ARG A 257 20.58 2.68 18.74
N LEU A 258 19.51 2.13 18.15
CA LEU A 258 18.16 2.15 18.66
C LEU A 258 17.97 1.05 19.71
N ARG A 259 17.82 1.43 20.98
CA ARG A 259 17.77 0.47 22.10
C ARG A 259 16.41 -0.22 22.20
N ASN A 260 15.34 0.54 22.03
CA ASN A 260 13.97 0.04 22.16
C ASN A 260 13.54 -0.73 20.91
N VAL A 261 12.76 -1.78 21.14
CA VAL A 261 12.11 -2.57 20.09
C VAL A 261 10.71 -2.94 20.58
N GLU A 262 9.72 -2.73 19.71
CA GLU A 262 8.35 -3.20 19.92
C GLU A 262 7.94 -4.00 18.69
N TYR A 263 7.22 -5.10 18.91
CA TYR A 263 6.73 -5.94 17.83
C TYR A 263 5.27 -6.29 18.08
N PHE A 264 4.45 -6.08 17.09
CA PHE A 264 3.04 -6.39 17.12
C PHE A 264 2.70 -7.35 15.99
N ALA A 265 1.95 -8.38 16.36
CA ALA A 265 1.32 -9.29 15.42
C ALA A 265 -0.18 -9.26 15.69
N SER A 266 -0.98 -8.95 14.68
CA SER A 266 -2.44 -8.89 14.80
C SER A 266 -3.09 -9.55 13.60
N GLY A 267 -4.12 -10.35 13.83
CA GLY A 267 -4.86 -11.05 12.79
C GLY A 267 -6.20 -11.55 13.29
N ARG A 268 -6.97 -12.15 12.41
CA ARG A 268 -8.20 -12.87 12.71
C ARG A 268 -7.92 -14.35 12.60
N GLU A 269 -8.47 -15.12 13.52
CA GLU A 269 -8.54 -16.57 13.44
C GLU A 269 -9.50 -16.94 12.30
N ASN A 270 -9.01 -17.65 11.29
CA ASN A 270 -9.87 -18.19 10.26
C ASN A 270 -10.58 -19.42 10.78
N SER A 271 -11.91 -19.52 10.54
CA SER A 271 -12.87 -20.47 11.09
C SER A 271 -12.43 -21.95 11.13
N TRP A 272 -12.71 -22.57 12.20
CA TRP A 272 -12.97 -23.90 12.76
C TRP A 272 -12.85 -25.17 11.88
N GLU A 273 -12.48 -25.18 10.62
CA GLU A 273 -12.77 -26.33 9.77
C GLU A 273 -11.62 -27.30 9.48
N THR A 274 -10.35 -27.02 9.81
CA THR A 274 -9.29 -28.05 9.69
C THR A 274 -8.08 -27.77 10.59
N ASP A 275 -7.69 -28.75 11.37
CA ASP A 275 -6.57 -28.70 12.35
C ASP A 275 -5.16 -28.47 11.77
N GLU A 276 -4.98 -28.52 10.46
CA GLU A 276 -3.66 -28.34 9.82
C GLU A 276 -3.44 -26.96 9.17
N ASP A 277 -4.47 -26.14 9.03
CA ASP A 277 -4.41 -24.84 8.34
C ASP A 277 -4.77 -23.62 9.20
N LEU A 278 -4.69 -23.73 10.52
CA LEU A 278 -4.77 -22.58 11.46
C LEU A 278 -3.58 -21.62 11.29
N LYS A 279 -3.34 -21.17 10.06
CA LYS A 279 -2.49 -20.02 9.82
C LYS A 279 -3.32 -18.77 10.08
N MET A 280 -3.18 -18.23 11.28
CA MET A 280 -3.62 -16.88 11.55
C MET A 280 -3.00 -15.95 10.48
N GLU A 281 -3.82 -15.36 9.64
CA GLU A 281 -3.38 -14.29 8.75
C GLU A 281 -3.06 -13.07 9.60
N MET A 282 -1.82 -12.98 10.03
CA MET A 282 -1.35 -11.92 10.91
C MET A 282 -0.64 -10.85 10.12
N GLY A 283 -0.98 -9.59 10.41
CA GLY A 283 -0.17 -8.46 9.98
C GLY A 283 0.90 -8.16 11.04
N HIS A 284 2.13 -8.00 10.62
CA HIS A 284 3.27 -7.77 11.48
C HIS A 284 3.75 -6.31 11.41
N THR A 285 4.08 -5.75 12.57
CA THR A 285 4.66 -4.40 12.68
C THR A 285 5.83 -4.43 13.66
N LEU A 286 6.96 -3.92 13.23
CA LEU A 286 8.19 -3.78 14.01
C LEU A 286 8.52 -2.29 14.18
N TYR A 287 8.67 -1.85 15.42
CA TYR A 287 9.22 -0.55 15.75
C TYR A 287 10.65 -0.70 16.28
N LEU A 288 11.53 0.14 15.76
CA LEU A 288 12.92 0.27 16.22
C LEU A 288 13.12 1.71 16.72
N GLY A 289 13.49 1.84 18.00
CA GLY A 289 13.60 3.13 18.69
C GLY A 289 12.36 3.46 19.52
N SER A 290 12.42 4.56 20.27
CA SER A 290 11.31 5.08 21.08
C SER A 290 10.52 6.12 20.28
N LYS A 291 9.20 6.17 20.50
CA LYS A 291 8.33 7.21 19.94
C LYS A 291 8.67 8.61 20.46
N ASP A 292 9.37 8.69 21.60
CA ASP A 292 9.83 9.93 22.22
C ASP A 292 11.22 10.37 21.71
N SER A 293 11.88 9.53 20.89
CA SER A 293 13.17 9.85 20.29
C SER A 293 13.00 10.67 19.00
N ASP A 294 14.01 11.48 18.68
CA ASP A 294 14.02 12.25 17.44
C ASP A 294 14.00 11.39 16.17
N VAL A 295 14.49 10.15 16.29
CA VAL A 295 14.49 9.16 15.21
C VAL A 295 13.94 7.84 15.71
N TYR A 296 12.92 7.33 15.04
CA TYR A 296 12.50 5.94 15.17
C TYR A 296 11.93 5.39 13.87
N PHE A 297 11.94 4.08 13.72
CA PHE A 297 11.51 3.42 12.51
C PHE A 297 10.29 2.55 12.76
N CYS A 298 9.41 2.49 11.77
CA CYS A 298 8.26 1.61 11.76
C CYS A 298 8.29 0.78 10.47
N ILE A 299 8.39 -0.54 10.61
CA ILE A 299 8.43 -1.48 9.49
C ILE A 299 7.21 -2.38 9.60
N TYR A 300 6.39 -2.45 8.55
CA TYR A 300 5.16 -3.23 8.63
C TYR A 300 4.70 -3.77 7.26
N GLU A 301 3.88 -4.83 7.35
CA GLU A 301 3.26 -5.47 6.19
C GLU A 301 2.09 -4.64 5.69
N LYS A 302 2.35 -3.81 4.67
CA LYS A 302 1.38 -2.86 4.11
C LYS A 302 0.23 -3.56 3.39
N ALA A 303 0.50 -4.69 2.76
CA ALA A 303 -0.53 -5.51 2.11
C ALA A 303 -1.58 -6.00 3.14
N GLN A 304 -1.12 -6.49 4.30
CA GLN A 304 -2.00 -6.92 5.38
C GLN A 304 -2.83 -5.76 5.96
N GLU A 305 -2.22 -4.58 6.12
CA GLU A 305 -2.95 -3.39 6.53
C GLU A 305 -4.05 -3.02 5.52
N GLN A 306 -3.77 -3.10 4.22
CA GLN A 306 -4.74 -2.80 3.16
C GLN A 306 -5.86 -3.85 3.11
N LYS A 307 -5.54 -5.12 3.29
CA LYS A 307 -6.54 -6.20 3.41
C LYS A 307 -7.47 -5.94 4.59
N ALA A 308 -6.94 -5.65 5.75
CA ALA A 308 -7.73 -5.39 6.97
C ALA A 308 -8.63 -4.15 6.85
N LYS A 309 -8.14 -3.07 6.22
CA LYS A 309 -8.87 -1.80 6.12
C LYS A 309 -9.84 -1.72 4.94
N PHE A 310 -9.52 -2.35 3.82
CA PHE A 310 -10.22 -2.16 2.55
C PHE A 310 -10.68 -3.46 1.89
N GLY A 311 -10.40 -4.62 2.48
CA GLY A 311 -10.75 -5.93 1.92
C GLY A 311 -10.00 -6.28 0.62
N LYS A 312 -8.89 -5.59 0.32
CA LYS A 312 -8.06 -5.90 -0.85
C LYS A 312 -7.35 -7.22 -0.64
N SER A 313 -7.28 -8.04 -1.70
CA SER A 313 -6.45 -9.24 -1.64
C SER A 313 -4.96 -8.88 -1.52
N ILE A 314 -4.17 -9.76 -0.93
CA ILE A 314 -2.71 -9.52 -0.78
C ILE A 314 -2.04 -9.62 -2.16
N GLU A 315 -2.56 -10.47 -3.03
CA GLU A 315 -2.08 -10.67 -4.39
C GLU A 315 -2.19 -9.40 -5.23
N ASP A 316 -3.28 -8.63 -5.02
CA ASP A 316 -3.54 -7.35 -5.71
C ASP A 316 -2.86 -6.16 -5.01
N ALA A 317 -2.09 -6.40 -3.96
CA ALA A 317 -1.41 -5.33 -3.25
C ALA A 317 -0.18 -4.86 -4.05
N ASP A 318 -0.18 -3.59 -4.44
CA ASP A 318 0.96 -2.93 -5.09
C ASP A 318 2.18 -2.80 -4.14
N ILE A 319 1.94 -2.68 -2.84
CA ILE A 319 2.96 -2.52 -1.80
C ILE A 319 2.82 -3.67 -0.81
N LEU A 320 3.86 -4.49 -0.67
CA LEU A 320 3.88 -5.59 0.30
C LEU A 320 4.24 -5.09 1.68
N ASN A 321 5.38 -4.42 1.80
CA ASN A 321 5.86 -3.90 3.06
C ASN A 321 6.13 -2.39 2.96
N ARG A 322 6.24 -1.75 4.12
CA ARG A 322 6.65 -0.35 4.20
C ARG A 322 7.62 -0.16 5.34
N PHE A 323 8.68 0.61 5.06
CA PHE A 323 9.63 1.10 6.04
C PHE A 323 9.44 2.61 6.19
N GLU A 324 9.01 3.07 7.35
CA GLU A 324 8.82 4.49 7.67
C GLU A 324 9.93 4.98 8.57
N LEU A 325 10.64 6.01 8.11
CA LEU A 325 11.54 6.81 8.93
C LEU A 325 10.73 7.95 9.52
N ARG A 326 10.63 8.01 10.82
CA ARG A 326 9.91 9.06 11.54
C ARG A 326 10.93 9.95 12.25
N LEU A 327 11.07 11.15 11.72
CA LEU A 327 12.07 12.13 12.10
C LEU A 327 11.38 13.32 12.77
N THR A 328 11.77 13.66 14.00
CA THR A 328 11.19 14.75 14.77
C THR A 328 12.26 15.71 15.26
N ASN A 329 11.85 16.91 15.64
CA ASN A 329 12.72 17.95 16.21
C ASN A 329 14.01 18.16 15.39
N ASN A 330 15.18 18.08 16.02
CA ASN A 330 16.48 18.30 15.35
C ASN A 330 16.73 17.33 14.18
N ALA A 331 16.25 16.07 14.30
CA ALA A 331 16.39 15.12 13.19
C ALA A 331 15.53 15.53 11.98
N ALA A 332 14.35 16.12 12.21
CA ALA A 332 13.53 16.64 11.12
C ALA A 332 14.18 17.86 10.44
N GLU A 333 14.72 18.79 11.21
CA GLU A 333 15.40 19.97 10.67
C GLU A 333 16.64 19.59 9.85
N ASN A 334 17.54 18.77 10.42
CA ASN A 334 18.73 18.29 9.72
C ASN A 334 18.38 17.51 8.45
N SER A 335 17.30 16.73 8.48
CA SER A 335 16.83 15.99 7.31
C SER A 335 16.22 16.91 6.27
N ALA A 336 15.52 17.98 6.69
CA ALA A 336 14.98 18.97 5.78
C ALA A 336 16.10 19.69 5.03
N ASP A 337 17.16 20.09 5.73
CA ASP A 337 18.35 20.72 5.13
C ASP A 337 19.00 19.79 4.10
N ALA A 338 19.26 18.52 4.49
CA ALA A 338 19.81 17.52 3.59
C ALA A 338 18.94 17.25 2.36
N LEU A 339 17.62 17.22 2.53
CA LEU A 339 16.66 17.03 1.43
C LEU A 339 16.63 18.22 0.49
N MET A 340 16.68 19.45 1.00
CA MET A 340 16.70 20.67 0.19
C MET A 340 18.01 20.83 -0.59
N ASP A 341 19.13 20.39 0.00
CA ASP A 341 20.47 20.50 -0.60
C ASP A 341 20.69 19.43 -1.68
N SER A 342 20.31 18.18 -1.38
CA SER A 342 20.58 17.04 -2.28
C SER A 342 19.52 16.81 -3.33
N GLU A 343 18.28 17.21 -3.05
CA GLU A 343 17.06 16.81 -3.80
C GLU A 343 16.96 15.28 -3.98
N ASP A 344 17.53 14.53 -3.04
CA ASP A 344 17.58 13.07 -3.05
C ASP A 344 16.99 12.49 -1.75
N ALA A 345 15.67 12.24 -1.77
CA ALA A 345 14.98 11.65 -0.62
C ALA A 345 15.47 10.22 -0.33
N ALA A 346 15.83 9.46 -1.37
CA ALA A 346 16.27 8.08 -1.20
C ALA A 346 17.66 8.00 -0.58
N GLY A 347 18.64 8.73 -1.12
CA GLY A 347 19.97 8.81 -0.56
C GLY A 347 19.94 9.29 0.89
N THR A 348 19.13 10.33 1.17
CA THR A 348 18.93 10.84 2.54
C THR A 348 18.34 9.75 3.45
N ALA A 349 17.28 9.06 3.03
CA ALA A 349 16.63 8.02 3.83
C ALA A 349 17.57 6.84 4.10
N PHE A 350 18.23 6.30 3.08
CA PHE A 350 19.17 5.18 3.24
C PHE A 350 20.40 5.54 4.07
N SER A 351 20.92 6.78 3.94
CA SER A 351 21.98 7.27 4.80
C SER A 351 21.58 7.29 6.27
N ILE A 352 20.37 7.78 6.58
CA ILE A 352 19.84 7.76 7.94
C ILE A 352 19.67 6.31 8.43
N ILE A 353 19.06 5.43 7.64
CA ILE A 353 18.87 4.04 8.02
C ILE A 353 20.22 3.39 8.36
N ASN A 354 21.18 3.51 7.47
CA ASN A 354 22.51 2.90 7.65
C ASN A 354 23.26 3.40 8.90
N ASN A 355 23.03 4.66 9.28
CA ASN A 355 23.61 5.23 10.50
C ASN A 355 23.00 4.64 11.79
N TYR A 356 21.76 4.16 11.74
CA TYR A 356 21.01 3.68 12.91
C TYR A 356 20.86 2.18 13.00
N VAL A 357 20.78 1.45 11.89
CA VAL A 357 20.50 0.01 11.88
C VAL A 357 21.15 -0.69 10.70
N ARG A 358 21.77 -1.84 10.96
CA ARG A 358 22.30 -2.77 9.98
C ARG A 358 22.07 -4.20 10.45
N PHE A 359 21.36 -4.99 9.68
CA PHE A 359 21.23 -6.43 9.91
C PHE A 359 22.43 -7.16 9.34
N ILE A 360 22.88 -8.20 10.03
CA ILE A 360 24.16 -8.87 9.76
C ILE A 360 23.97 -10.39 9.65
N GLU A 361 24.92 -11.05 8.98
CA GLU A 361 25.14 -12.48 9.03
C GLU A 361 26.20 -12.77 10.11
N PRO A 362 25.83 -13.34 11.27
CA PRO A 362 26.78 -13.52 12.37
C PRO A 362 27.87 -14.53 12.02
N GLN A 363 29.11 -14.22 12.38
CA GLN A 363 30.27 -15.10 12.27
C GLN A 363 30.88 -15.29 13.65
N THR A 364 31.19 -16.53 14.03
CA THR A 364 31.66 -16.88 15.37
C THR A 364 33.01 -16.28 15.74
N ASP A 365 33.82 -15.99 14.76
CA ASP A 365 35.18 -15.44 14.87
C ASP A 365 35.26 -13.91 14.77
N LYS A 366 34.12 -13.24 14.56
CA LYS A 366 34.06 -11.79 14.36
C LYS A 366 33.21 -11.08 15.40
N ARG A 367 33.59 -9.83 15.67
CA ARG A 367 32.71 -8.92 16.40
C ARG A 367 31.51 -8.58 15.54
N ARG A 368 30.36 -8.28 16.16
CA ARG A 368 29.13 -7.93 15.46
C ARG A 368 29.29 -6.83 14.40
N TYR A 369 30.13 -5.82 14.69
CA TYR A 369 30.43 -4.74 13.74
C TYR A 369 31.19 -5.20 12.49
N ASP A 370 32.01 -6.23 12.64
CA ASP A 370 32.87 -6.76 11.59
C ASP A 370 32.20 -7.87 10.78
N CYS A 371 31.00 -8.30 11.21
CA CYS A 371 30.21 -9.28 10.47
C CYS A 371 29.65 -8.68 9.18
N PRO A 372 29.56 -9.46 8.10
CA PRO A 372 29.00 -9.00 6.83
C PRO A 372 27.52 -8.60 7.01
N THR A 373 27.08 -7.70 6.16
CA THR A 373 25.67 -7.32 6.08
C THR A 373 24.84 -8.51 5.59
N ASP A 374 23.65 -8.67 6.15
CA ASP A 374 22.67 -9.64 5.68
C ASP A 374 22.32 -9.36 4.21
N LYS A 375 22.33 -10.38 3.37
CA LYS A 375 22.14 -10.23 1.91
C LYS A 375 20.81 -9.59 1.52
N HIS A 376 19.73 -9.94 2.23
CA HIS A 376 18.39 -9.38 1.91
C HIS A 376 18.28 -7.94 2.39
N TRP A 377 18.93 -7.62 3.51
CA TRP A 377 19.08 -6.25 3.97
C TRP A 377 19.90 -5.41 2.99
N GLU A 378 20.98 -5.97 2.45
CA GLU A 378 21.80 -5.33 1.43
C GLU A 378 21.02 -5.06 0.14
N GLN A 379 20.18 -6.01 -0.29
CA GLN A 379 19.27 -5.82 -1.42
C GLN A 379 18.24 -4.72 -1.14
N PHE A 380 17.66 -4.66 0.07
CA PHE A 380 16.77 -3.58 0.46
C PHE A 380 17.49 -2.23 0.47
N MET A 381 18.70 -2.16 0.99
CA MET A 381 19.52 -0.94 1.02
C MET A 381 20.07 -0.55 -0.37
N GLN A 382 19.88 -1.41 -1.39
CA GLN A 382 20.16 -1.22 -2.83
C GLN A 382 21.63 -1.01 -3.23
N GLY A 383 22.59 -1.21 -2.34
CA GLY A 383 23.96 -0.87 -2.65
C GLY A 383 24.08 0.61 -3.11
N GLU A 384 25.27 1.06 -3.46
CA GLU A 384 25.51 2.47 -3.83
C GLU A 384 24.99 2.88 -5.23
N GLU A 385 24.42 1.95 -6.03
CA GLU A 385 24.24 2.18 -7.47
C GLU A 385 22.81 2.53 -7.93
N ARG A 386 21.76 2.30 -7.14
CA ARG A 386 20.37 2.60 -7.58
C ARG A 386 19.81 3.85 -6.90
N LYS A 387 19.57 4.88 -7.69
CA LYS A 387 18.85 6.08 -7.25
C LYS A 387 17.35 5.85 -7.34
N LEU A 388 16.71 5.60 -6.22
CA LEU A 388 15.25 5.64 -6.11
C LEU A 388 14.76 7.07 -6.38
N LYS A 389 13.81 7.20 -7.26
CA LYS A 389 13.13 8.49 -7.48
C LYS A 389 12.05 8.70 -6.43
N LEU A 390 11.94 9.92 -5.92
CA LEU A 390 10.83 10.31 -5.07
C LEU A 390 9.52 10.12 -5.85
N THR A 391 8.68 9.22 -5.32
CA THR A 391 7.39 8.93 -5.94
C THR A 391 6.35 9.89 -5.41
N MET A 392 5.79 10.71 -6.29
CA MET A 392 4.58 11.45 -6.06
C MET A 392 3.42 10.64 -6.64
N LYS A 393 2.55 10.10 -5.78
CA LYS A 393 1.31 9.42 -6.19
C LYS A 393 0.11 10.28 -5.77
N PRO A 394 -0.16 11.40 -6.46
CA PRO A 394 -1.30 12.22 -6.13
C PRO A 394 -2.57 11.39 -6.23
N LYS A 395 -3.38 11.41 -5.19
CA LYS A 395 -4.71 10.82 -5.23
C LYS A 395 -5.72 11.96 -5.32
N PRO A 396 -6.26 12.23 -6.51
CA PRO A 396 -7.42 13.07 -6.63
C PRO A 396 -8.56 12.49 -5.78
N PHE A 397 -9.47 13.34 -5.33
CA PHE A 397 -10.72 12.87 -4.74
C PHE A 397 -11.42 11.98 -5.76
N ASP A 398 -11.99 10.88 -5.27
CA ASP A 398 -12.64 9.85 -6.08
C ASP A 398 -14.01 10.35 -6.60
N LEU A 399 -13.97 11.39 -7.46
CA LEU A 399 -15.13 11.92 -8.16
C LEU A 399 -15.74 10.83 -9.04
N GLU A 400 -14.89 10.09 -9.74
CA GLU A 400 -15.26 8.97 -10.61
C GLU A 400 -16.08 7.91 -9.85
N ARG A 401 -15.70 7.60 -8.61
CA ARG A 401 -16.47 6.69 -7.77
C ARG A 401 -17.84 7.24 -7.41
N THR A 402 -17.94 8.54 -7.14
CA THR A 402 -19.21 9.19 -6.86
C THR A 402 -20.08 9.25 -8.11
N GLU A 403 -19.50 9.57 -9.27
CA GLU A 403 -20.18 9.56 -10.57
C GLU A 403 -20.68 8.16 -10.93
N ASN A 404 -19.86 7.12 -10.77
CA ASN A 404 -20.26 5.73 -10.98
C ASN A 404 -21.38 5.29 -10.05
N TRP A 405 -21.33 5.67 -8.78
CA TRP A 405 -22.41 5.38 -7.83
C TRP A 405 -23.71 6.09 -8.22
N ILE A 406 -23.65 7.37 -8.59
CA ILE A 406 -24.83 8.12 -9.08
C ILE A 406 -25.40 7.43 -10.32
N ASN A 407 -24.57 7.12 -11.32
CA ASN A 407 -24.99 6.49 -12.56
C ASN A 407 -25.64 5.12 -12.36
N THR A 408 -25.09 4.31 -11.45
CA THR A 408 -25.56 2.93 -11.24
C THR A 408 -26.73 2.82 -10.27
N GLN A 409 -26.72 3.62 -9.20
CA GLN A 409 -27.66 3.46 -8.09
C GLN A 409 -28.72 4.57 -8.01
N VAL A 410 -28.43 5.78 -8.45
CA VAL A 410 -29.27 6.95 -8.19
C VAL A 410 -29.96 7.48 -9.46
N ALA A 411 -29.27 7.50 -10.59
CA ALA A 411 -29.76 8.13 -11.84
C ALA A 411 -31.11 7.62 -12.30
N LYS A 412 -31.36 6.30 -12.18
CA LYS A 412 -32.64 5.69 -12.56
C LYS A 412 -33.78 6.20 -11.69
N SER A 413 -33.56 6.36 -10.39
CA SER A 413 -34.58 6.86 -9.45
C SER A 413 -34.85 8.36 -9.68
N ILE A 414 -33.81 9.15 -9.93
CA ILE A 414 -33.97 10.57 -10.29
C ILE A 414 -34.74 10.70 -11.61
N LYS A 415 -34.41 9.88 -12.61
CA LYS A 415 -35.10 9.90 -13.91
C LYS A 415 -36.59 9.56 -13.76
N MET A 416 -36.91 8.54 -12.99
CA MET A 416 -38.31 8.16 -12.68
C MET A 416 -39.06 9.34 -12.01
N LEU A 417 -38.43 10.00 -11.02
CA LEU A 417 -39.04 11.14 -10.34
C LEU A 417 -39.29 12.30 -11.33
N GLN A 418 -38.32 12.63 -12.18
CA GLN A 418 -38.48 13.66 -13.19
C GLN A 418 -39.60 13.37 -14.19
N GLU A 419 -39.83 12.12 -14.61
CA GLU A 419 -40.94 11.77 -15.47
C GLU A 419 -42.30 11.93 -14.76
N ILE A 420 -42.37 11.56 -13.48
CA ILE A 420 -43.59 11.74 -12.64
C ILE A 420 -43.85 13.24 -12.42
N GLU A 421 -42.83 14.06 -12.24
CA GLU A 421 -42.94 15.50 -12.03
C GLU A 421 -43.52 16.21 -13.24
N LYS A 422 -43.03 15.85 -14.43
CA LYS A 422 -43.60 16.38 -15.70
C LYS A 422 -45.10 16.13 -15.80
N MET A 423 -45.58 14.99 -15.32
CA MET A 423 -47.00 14.65 -15.36
C MET A 423 -47.81 15.35 -14.27
N LYS A 424 -47.20 15.67 -13.11
CA LYS A 424 -47.88 16.24 -11.94
C LYS A 424 -47.67 17.74 -11.75
N GLY A 425 -46.85 18.39 -12.60
CA GLY A 425 -46.55 19.82 -12.50
C GLY A 425 -45.82 20.18 -11.20
N ARG A 426 -44.97 19.28 -10.71
CA ARG A 426 -44.14 19.50 -9.50
C ARG A 426 -42.66 19.61 -9.90
N ASP A 427 -41.86 20.26 -9.05
CA ASP A 427 -40.43 20.43 -9.23
C ASP A 427 -39.66 19.93 -8.00
N PHE A 428 -39.94 18.71 -7.62
CA PHE A 428 -39.44 18.09 -6.39
C PHE A 428 -37.93 17.86 -6.45
N VAL A 429 -37.41 17.36 -7.57
CA VAL A 429 -35.97 17.06 -7.72
C VAL A 429 -35.14 18.33 -7.60
N GLN A 430 -35.55 19.43 -8.23
CA GLN A 430 -34.88 20.70 -8.14
C GLN A 430 -34.97 21.29 -6.71
N GLN A 431 -36.14 21.24 -6.09
CA GLN A 431 -36.33 21.66 -4.71
C GLN A 431 -35.48 20.86 -3.72
N LEU A 432 -35.36 19.53 -3.96
CA LEU A 432 -34.48 18.68 -3.15
C LEU A 432 -33.01 19.10 -3.27
N LEU A 433 -32.54 19.37 -4.49
CA LEU A 433 -31.17 19.79 -4.74
C LEU A 433 -30.89 21.17 -4.12
N ASP A 434 -31.80 22.13 -4.31
CA ASP A 434 -31.67 23.49 -3.77
C ASP A 434 -31.72 23.52 -2.25
N GLY A 435 -32.49 22.64 -1.63
CA GLY A 435 -32.59 22.50 -0.17
C GLY A 435 -31.48 21.66 0.48
N THR A 436 -30.63 21.01 -0.34
CA THR A 436 -29.60 20.12 0.17
C THR A 436 -28.30 20.88 0.49
N VAL A 437 -27.87 20.81 1.76
CA VAL A 437 -26.60 21.36 2.20
C VAL A 437 -25.51 20.28 2.00
N LEU A 438 -24.45 20.64 1.29
CA LEU A 438 -23.30 19.76 1.10
C LEU A 438 -22.63 19.47 2.45
N ASN A 439 -22.44 18.20 2.78
CA ASN A 439 -21.65 17.82 3.94
C ASN A 439 -20.14 18.13 3.71
N GLU A 440 -19.35 18.01 4.77
CA GLU A 440 -17.91 18.31 4.75
C GLU A 440 -17.15 17.55 3.63
N LYS A 441 -17.48 16.27 3.44
CA LYS A 441 -16.85 15.43 2.40
C LYS A 441 -17.14 15.99 1.00
N HIS A 442 -18.38 16.35 0.72
CA HIS A 442 -18.78 16.87 -0.59
C HIS A 442 -18.17 18.25 -0.87
N ARG A 443 -18.12 19.13 0.16
CA ARG A 443 -17.44 20.43 0.05
C ARG A 443 -15.94 20.28 -0.25
N LYS A 444 -15.28 19.30 0.34
CA LYS A 444 -13.88 18.97 0.06
C LYS A 444 -13.67 18.55 -1.39
N ILE A 445 -14.55 17.73 -1.96
CA ILE A 445 -14.47 17.29 -3.37
C ILE A 445 -14.64 18.50 -4.30
N VAL A 446 -15.67 19.33 -4.05
CA VAL A 446 -15.90 20.54 -4.85
C VAL A 446 -14.67 21.47 -4.80
N ALA A 447 -14.15 21.71 -3.59
CA ALA A 447 -12.98 22.57 -3.40
C ALA A 447 -11.75 22.06 -4.17
N GLN A 448 -11.48 20.76 -4.14
CA GLN A 448 -10.35 20.18 -4.84
C GLN A 448 -10.49 20.29 -6.36
N VAL A 449 -11.61 19.85 -6.92
CA VAL A 449 -11.83 19.87 -8.37
C VAL A 449 -11.81 21.30 -8.93
N THR A 450 -12.39 22.27 -8.19
CA THR A 450 -12.40 23.67 -8.65
C THR A 450 -11.05 24.38 -8.47
N SER A 451 -10.19 23.93 -7.55
CA SER A 451 -8.83 24.48 -7.40
C SER A 451 -7.83 23.94 -8.43
N GLU A 452 -8.10 22.77 -9.02
CA GLU A 452 -7.29 22.22 -10.12
C GLU A 452 -7.56 22.95 -11.45
N MET A 453 -8.70 23.67 -11.56
CA MET A 453 -9.12 24.40 -12.76
C MET A 453 -8.67 25.87 -12.78
N GLY A 454 -8.04 26.37 -11.74
CA GLY A 454 -7.51 27.74 -11.60
C GLY A 454 -6.01 27.76 -11.57
#